data_4abcd9bc1e6b64ef8d7699002188ebc9
#
_entry.id   4abcd9bc1e6b64ef8d7699002188ebc9
#
_cell.length_a   1.000
_cell.length_b   1.000
_cell.length_c   1.000
_cell.angle_alpha   90.00
_cell.angle_beta   90.00
_cell.angle_gamma   90.00
#
_symmetry.space_group_name_H-M   'P 1'
#
loop_
_entity.id
_entity.type
_entity.pdbx_description
1 polymer ?
#
loop_
_entity_poly.entity_id
_entity_poly.type
_entity_poly.pdbx_seq_one_letter_code
_entity_poly.pdbx_strand_id
1 'polypeptide(L)'
;MKSLALVLAAVLLAAFAPPSLQEQIKLSDELFNKFDNKGALQMLQKANQEYPRTAEVLWRMSRAETHIADHMPAVTDNEKEAQLKAYETARSYADSAVSADPKSSMAYTYRAVANGKIALFKGVFSVGPIVKQVKDDCESAIALDQNNAIAYYILGRTHAKLAEKPKMFRWPLGLAWGNLDDAIKFYRKAVSLDPNFVMFRLDLAKAYSRDDEDQKAKEELRVIPSIPVRDQDDDSLKVEAGKLLAELNKG
;
A
#
# COMPACT_ATOMS: atom_id res chain seq x y z
N MET A 1 -5.38 -5.61 -57.47
CA MET A 1 -4.35 -6.38 -56.74
C MET A 1 -3.39 -5.54 -55.88
N LYS A 2 -3.05 -4.29 -56.25
CA LYS A 2 -2.15 -3.44 -55.44
C LYS A 2 -2.73 -2.95 -54.10
N SER A 3 -4.06 -2.74 -54.03
CA SER A 3 -4.72 -2.27 -52.80
C SER A 3 -4.84 -3.33 -51.70
N LEU A 4 -4.95 -4.62 -52.08
CA LEU A 4 -5.06 -5.72 -51.10
C LEU A 4 -3.72 -5.99 -50.39
N ALA A 5 -2.59 -5.83 -51.09
CA ALA A 5 -1.25 -6.01 -50.52
C ALA A 5 -0.89 -4.92 -49.53
N LEU A 6 -1.37 -3.68 -49.74
CA LEU A 6 -1.14 -2.54 -48.80
C LEU A 6 -1.93 -2.73 -47.50
N VAL A 7 -3.14 -3.25 -47.54
CA VAL A 7 -3.97 -3.52 -46.35
C VAL A 7 -3.38 -4.68 -45.55
N LEU A 8 -2.91 -5.76 -46.21
CA LEU A 8 -2.24 -6.86 -45.50
C LEU A 8 -0.92 -6.43 -44.83
N ALA A 9 -0.12 -5.58 -45.47
CA ALA A 9 1.12 -5.08 -44.91
C ALA A 9 0.88 -4.16 -43.68
N ALA A 10 -0.19 -3.35 -43.69
CA ALA A 10 -0.58 -2.52 -42.57
C ALA A 10 -1.06 -3.35 -41.38
N VAL A 11 -1.81 -4.43 -41.60
CA VAL A 11 -2.28 -5.35 -40.55
C VAL A 11 -1.12 -6.15 -39.94
N LEU A 12 -0.14 -6.57 -40.74
CA LEU A 12 1.06 -7.26 -40.26
C LEU A 12 2.00 -6.35 -39.44
N LEU A 13 2.12 -5.06 -39.80
CA LEU A 13 2.90 -4.09 -39.07
C LEU A 13 2.26 -3.76 -37.69
N ALA A 14 0.94 -3.73 -37.60
CA ALA A 14 0.24 -3.53 -36.32
C ALA A 14 0.42 -4.71 -35.34
N ALA A 15 0.63 -5.92 -35.83
CA ALA A 15 0.86 -7.12 -35.03
C ALA A 15 2.27 -7.15 -34.36
N PHE A 16 3.21 -6.29 -34.80
CA PHE A 16 4.58 -6.19 -34.27
C PHE A 16 4.87 -4.85 -33.62
N ALA A 17 3.89 -3.98 -33.45
CA ALA A 17 4.10 -2.75 -32.70
C ALA A 17 4.36 -3.07 -31.21
N PRO A 18 5.37 -2.43 -30.58
CA PRO A 18 5.56 -2.60 -29.14
C PRO A 18 4.29 -2.17 -28.39
N PRO A 19 3.97 -2.83 -27.26
CA PRO A 19 2.77 -2.50 -26.51
C PRO A 19 2.79 -1.03 -26.08
N SER A 20 1.66 -0.36 -26.18
CA SER A 20 1.47 1.01 -25.72
C SER A 20 1.70 1.13 -24.21
N LEU A 21 1.95 2.34 -23.71
CA LEU A 21 2.09 2.58 -22.27
C LEU A 21 0.90 2.00 -21.47
N GLN A 22 -0.33 2.19 -21.97
CA GLN A 22 -1.54 1.70 -21.29
C GLN A 22 -1.59 0.17 -21.23
N GLU A 23 -1.17 -0.51 -22.30
CA GLU A 23 -1.05 -1.96 -22.33
C GLU A 23 0.03 -2.48 -21.37
N GLN A 24 1.20 -1.82 -21.32
CA GLN A 24 2.26 -2.18 -20.38
C GLN A 24 1.82 -1.99 -18.92
N ILE A 25 1.11 -0.91 -18.59
CA ILE A 25 0.52 -0.68 -17.26
C ILE A 25 -0.49 -1.78 -16.94
N LYS A 26 -1.41 -2.07 -17.85
CA LYS A 26 -2.42 -3.12 -17.67
C LYS A 26 -1.78 -4.48 -17.40
N LEU A 27 -0.80 -4.87 -18.22
CA LEU A 27 -0.08 -6.14 -18.04
C LEU A 27 0.67 -6.18 -16.69
N SER A 28 1.26 -5.06 -16.26
CA SER A 28 1.91 -4.99 -14.94
C SER A 28 0.90 -5.14 -13.80
N ASP A 29 -0.30 -4.55 -13.91
CA ASP A 29 -1.37 -4.71 -12.93
C ASP A 29 -1.91 -6.16 -12.92
N GLU A 30 -2.00 -6.84 -14.08
CA GLU A 30 -2.36 -8.25 -14.15
C GLU A 30 -1.32 -9.16 -13.48
N LEU A 31 -0.01 -8.88 -13.64
CA LEU A 31 1.07 -9.60 -12.95
C LEU A 31 1.00 -9.36 -11.44
N PHE A 32 0.82 -8.11 -11.02
CA PHE A 32 0.65 -7.75 -9.62
C PHE A 32 -0.53 -8.51 -8.97
N ASN A 33 -1.68 -8.55 -9.63
CA ASN A 33 -2.87 -9.26 -9.16
C ASN A 33 -2.70 -10.79 -9.10
N LYS A 34 -1.68 -11.34 -9.80
CA LYS A 34 -1.25 -12.73 -9.69
C LYS A 34 -0.13 -12.95 -8.67
N PHE A 35 0.20 -11.92 -7.90
CA PHE A 35 1.28 -11.89 -6.92
C PHE A 35 2.69 -12.02 -7.52
N ASP A 36 2.83 -11.85 -8.84
CA ASP A 36 4.12 -11.75 -9.52
C ASP A 36 4.64 -10.30 -9.47
N ASN A 37 5.00 -9.87 -8.25
CA ASN A 37 5.49 -8.52 -8.01
C ASN A 37 6.81 -8.23 -8.73
N LYS A 38 7.67 -9.27 -8.91
CA LYS A 38 8.94 -9.13 -9.64
C LYS A 38 8.70 -8.94 -11.14
N GLY A 39 7.82 -9.75 -11.73
CA GLY A 39 7.41 -9.59 -13.13
C GLY A 39 6.75 -8.24 -13.38
N ALA A 40 5.85 -7.81 -12.48
CA ALA A 40 5.23 -6.49 -12.55
C ALA A 40 6.28 -5.36 -12.53
N LEU A 41 7.25 -5.43 -11.62
CA LEU A 41 8.33 -4.43 -11.55
C LEU A 41 9.20 -4.41 -12.81
N GLN A 42 9.58 -5.56 -13.34
CA GLN A 42 10.36 -5.64 -14.58
C GLN A 42 9.63 -5.02 -15.78
N MET A 43 8.33 -5.29 -15.91
CA MET A 43 7.48 -4.68 -16.93
C MET A 43 7.44 -3.16 -16.78
N LEU A 44 7.26 -2.66 -15.56
CA LEU A 44 7.22 -1.22 -15.27
C LEU A 44 8.58 -0.55 -15.48
N GLN A 45 9.69 -1.22 -15.18
CA GLN A 45 11.04 -0.70 -15.47
C GLN A 45 11.24 -0.53 -16.97
N LYS A 46 10.78 -1.47 -17.78
CA LYS A 46 10.79 -1.34 -19.24
C LYS A 46 9.91 -0.17 -19.70
N ALA A 47 8.69 -0.08 -19.18
CA ALA A 47 7.80 1.03 -19.47
C ALA A 47 8.43 2.40 -19.10
N ASN A 48 9.14 2.49 -17.98
CA ASN A 48 9.81 3.71 -17.55
C ASN A 48 11.01 4.09 -18.44
N GLN A 49 11.66 3.13 -19.11
CA GLN A 49 12.70 3.42 -20.10
C GLN A 49 12.11 4.01 -21.39
N GLU A 50 10.95 3.50 -21.81
CA GLU A 50 10.26 3.95 -23.03
C GLU A 50 9.47 5.25 -22.80
N TYR A 51 8.88 5.41 -21.59
CA TYR A 51 8.03 6.53 -21.19
C TYR A 51 8.51 7.12 -19.85
N PRO A 52 9.67 7.78 -19.83
CA PRO A 52 10.27 8.26 -18.59
C PRO A 52 9.41 9.32 -17.90
N ARG A 53 9.50 9.38 -16.57
CA ARG A 53 8.82 10.37 -15.73
C ARG A 53 7.29 10.30 -15.81
N THR A 54 6.73 9.13 -16.05
CA THR A 54 5.29 8.90 -16.00
C THR A 54 4.87 8.50 -14.58
N ALA A 55 4.09 9.35 -13.91
CA ALA A 55 3.66 9.12 -12.53
C ALA A 55 2.94 7.78 -12.36
N GLU A 56 2.10 7.38 -13.33
CA GLU A 56 1.35 6.12 -13.35
C GLU A 56 2.27 4.87 -13.36
N VAL A 57 3.42 4.95 -13.98
CA VAL A 57 4.44 3.89 -13.95
C VAL A 57 5.19 3.93 -12.62
N LEU A 58 5.64 5.11 -12.19
CA LEU A 58 6.51 5.28 -11.04
C LEU A 58 5.85 4.87 -9.71
N TRP A 59 4.59 5.24 -9.47
CA TRP A 59 3.93 4.81 -8.24
C TRP A 59 3.66 3.30 -8.22
N ARG A 60 3.41 2.67 -9.40
CA ARG A 60 3.29 1.22 -9.50
C ARG A 60 4.62 0.50 -9.24
N MET A 61 5.74 1.09 -9.69
CA MET A 61 7.08 0.59 -9.33
C MET A 61 7.30 0.64 -7.83
N SER A 62 6.91 1.74 -7.17
CA SER A 62 6.95 1.84 -5.70
C SER A 62 6.08 0.77 -5.03
N ARG A 63 4.87 0.52 -5.54
CA ARG A 63 3.98 -0.55 -5.05
C ARG A 63 4.64 -1.92 -5.16
N ALA A 64 5.09 -2.27 -6.36
CA ALA A 64 5.70 -3.57 -6.62
C ALA A 64 6.97 -3.80 -5.77
N GLU A 65 7.86 -2.81 -5.68
CA GLU A 65 9.06 -2.87 -4.85
C GLU A 65 8.73 -3.02 -3.37
N THR A 66 7.70 -2.32 -2.87
CA THR A 66 7.24 -2.45 -1.47
C THR A 66 6.78 -3.89 -1.19
N HIS A 67 5.96 -4.47 -2.09
CA HIS A 67 5.51 -5.85 -1.92
C HIS A 67 6.64 -6.87 -2.03
N ILE A 68 7.64 -6.64 -2.89
CA ILE A 68 8.86 -7.46 -2.93
C ILE A 68 9.58 -7.37 -1.59
N ALA A 69 9.77 -6.15 -1.06
CA ALA A 69 10.44 -5.92 0.21
C ALA A 69 9.71 -6.57 1.40
N ASP A 70 8.37 -6.53 1.43
CA ASP A 70 7.55 -7.14 2.48
C ASP A 70 7.81 -8.65 2.61
N HIS A 71 8.17 -9.32 1.51
CA HIS A 71 8.41 -10.76 1.47
C HIS A 71 9.91 -11.15 1.43
N MET A 72 10.81 -10.19 1.67
CA MET A 72 12.23 -10.49 1.85
C MET A 72 12.49 -11.11 3.22
N PRO A 73 13.48 -12.02 3.34
CA PRO A 73 13.98 -12.45 4.65
C PRO A 73 14.42 -11.23 5.49
N ALA A 74 14.10 -11.24 6.78
CA ALA A 74 14.43 -10.16 7.72
C ALA A 74 14.79 -10.69 9.12
N VAL A 75 15.52 -11.82 9.16
CA VAL A 75 15.95 -12.47 10.40
C VAL A 75 17.28 -11.87 10.88
N THR A 76 18.27 -11.83 10.00
CA THR A 76 19.60 -11.28 10.29
C THR A 76 19.65 -9.75 10.07
N ASP A 77 20.65 -9.09 10.65
CA ASP A 77 20.80 -7.64 10.48
C ASP A 77 21.11 -7.26 9.02
N ASN A 78 21.87 -8.09 8.29
CA ASN A 78 22.12 -7.88 6.85
C ASN A 78 20.83 -8.00 6.03
N GLU A 79 19.96 -8.95 6.35
CA GLU A 79 18.65 -9.11 5.69
C GLU A 79 17.73 -7.92 5.98
N LYS A 80 17.69 -7.44 7.24
CA LYS A 80 16.95 -6.24 7.61
C LYS A 80 17.47 -4.99 6.89
N GLU A 81 18.78 -4.86 6.74
CA GLU A 81 19.40 -3.76 5.98
C GLU A 81 19.03 -3.84 4.50
N ALA A 82 19.07 -5.03 3.91
CA ALA A 82 18.64 -5.26 2.52
C ALA A 82 17.15 -4.92 2.33
N GLN A 83 16.29 -5.33 3.26
CA GLN A 83 14.86 -4.99 3.25
C GLN A 83 14.64 -3.48 3.38
N LEU A 84 15.34 -2.81 4.30
CA LEU A 84 15.28 -1.35 4.44
C LEU A 84 15.67 -0.64 3.15
N LYS A 85 16.75 -1.08 2.50
CA LYS A 85 17.20 -0.53 1.22
C LYS A 85 16.15 -0.70 0.11
N ALA A 86 15.44 -1.81 0.08
CA ALA A 86 14.34 -2.03 -0.87
C ALA A 86 13.18 -1.04 -0.61
N TYR A 87 12.79 -0.79 0.65
CA TYR A 87 11.80 0.26 0.96
C TYR A 87 12.29 1.67 0.61
N GLU A 88 13.59 1.96 0.78
CA GLU A 88 14.18 3.25 0.36
C GLU A 88 14.14 3.39 -1.18
N THR A 89 14.32 2.30 -1.92
CA THR A 89 14.14 2.26 -3.38
C THR A 89 12.67 2.52 -3.74
N ALA A 90 11.73 1.85 -3.07
CA ALA A 90 10.30 2.09 -3.27
C ALA A 90 9.92 3.55 -3.02
N ARG A 91 10.45 4.17 -1.95
CA ARG A 91 10.27 5.60 -1.68
C ARG A 91 10.81 6.48 -2.80
N SER A 92 11.99 6.17 -3.33
CA SER A 92 12.60 6.93 -4.44
C SER A 92 11.71 6.93 -5.70
N TYR A 93 11.08 5.79 -6.01
CA TYR A 93 10.09 5.72 -7.10
C TYR A 93 8.87 6.60 -6.80
N ALA A 94 8.35 6.56 -5.57
CA ALA A 94 7.20 7.39 -5.17
C ALA A 94 7.54 8.88 -5.15
N ASP A 95 8.74 9.29 -4.70
CA ASP A 95 9.22 10.67 -4.77
C ASP A 95 9.26 11.17 -6.23
N SER A 96 9.75 10.30 -7.13
CA SER A 96 9.76 10.58 -8.56
C SER A 96 8.35 10.68 -9.13
N ALA A 97 7.41 9.85 -8.66
CA ALA A 97 6.01 9.90 -9.08
C ALA A 97 5.32 11.22 -8.66
N VAL A 98 5.51 11.66 -7.40
CA VAL A 98 5.00 12.96 -6.92
C VAL A 98 5.61 14.13 -7.69
N SER A 99 6.91 14.04 -8.03
CA SER A 99 7.58 15.06 -8.83
C SER A 99 7.08 15.11 -10.27
N ALA A 100 6.70 13.96 -10.84
CA ALA A 100 6.17 13.85 -12.19
C ALA A 100 4.72 14.35 -12.30
N ASP A 101 3.89 14.05 -11.30
CA ASP A 101 2.52 14.55 -11.21
C ASP A 101 2.14 14.86 -9.74
N PRO A 102 2.24 16.12 -9.32
CA PRO A 102 1.82 16.55 -7.98
C PRO A 102 0.32 16.44 -7.71
N LYS A 103 -0.50 16.05 -8.70
CA LYS A 103 -1.95 15.83 -8.56
C LYS A 103 -2.31 14.34 -8.49
N SER A 104 -1.34 13.46 -8.53
CA SER A 104 -1.57 12.01 -8.42
C SER A 104 -1.77 11.60 -6.96
N SER A 105 -3.01 11.29 -6.57
CA SER A 105 -3.34 10.74 -5.25
C SER A 105 -2.55 9.48 -4.94
N MET A 106 -2.38 8.59 -5.92
CA MET A 106 -1.65 7.32 -5.76
C MET A 106 -0.15 7.53 -5.53
N ALA A 107 0.47 8.57 -6.11
CA ALA A 107 1.87 8.90 -5.88
C ALA A 107 2.13 9.25 -4.41
N TYR A 108 1.31 10.10 -3.81
CA TYR A 108 1.37 10.41 -2.38
C TYR A 108 1.08 9.18 -1.51
N THR A 109 0.09 8.38 -1.89
CA THR A 109 -0.27 7.15 -1.17
C THR A 109 0.93 6.20 -1.08
N TYR A 110 1.59 5.90 -2.19
CA TYR A 110 2.71 4.96 -2.16
C TYR A 110 3.99 5.56 -1.55
N ARG A 111 4.14 6.89 -1.53
CA ARG A 111 5.17 7.53 -0.72
C ARG A 111 4.89 7.39 0.76
N ALA A 112 3.66 7.55 1.19
CA ALA A 112 3.23 7.30 2.57
C ALA A 112 3.44 5.84 2.97
N VAL A 113 3.09 4.87 2.11
CA VAL A 113 3.32 3.44 2.34
C VAL A 113 4.80 3.15 2.54
N ALA A 114 5.67 3.56 1.61
CA ALA A 114 7.11 3.33 1.69
C ALA A 114 7.73 3.98 2.95
N ASN A 115 7.37 5.23 3.25
CA ASN A 115 7.81 5.93 4.46
C ASN A 115 7.32 5.24 5.73
N GLY A 116 6.08 4.73 5.76
CA GLY A 116 5.53 3.95 6.86
C GLY A 116 6.34 2.68 7.14
N LYS A 117 6.76 1.97 6.08
CA LYS A 117 7.65 0.79 6.19
C LYS A 117 9.03 1.18 6.71
N ILE A 118 9.65 2.23 6.15
CA ILE A 118 10.95 2.75 6.60
C ILE A 118 10.91 3.14 8.08
N ALA A 119 9.82 3.73 8.55
CA ALA A 119 9.66 4.15 9.94
C ALA A 119 9.83 3.00 10.94
N LEU A 120 9.52 1.76 10.55
CA LEU A 120 9.68 0.57 11.40
C LEU A 120 11.15 0.23 11.69
N PHE A 121 12.09 0.70 10.86
CA PHE A 121 13.54 0.47 11.01
C PHE A 121 14.28 1.62 11.69
N LYS A 122 13.62 2.77 11.87
CA LYS A 122 14.26 3.95 12.44
C LYS A 122 14.09 4.01 13.95
N GLY A 123 15.15 4.47 14.65
CA GLY A 123 15.08 4.72 16.08
C GLY A 123 14.14 5.88 16.44
N VAL A 124 13.73 5.93 17.69
CA VAL A 124 12.71 6.86 18.23
C VAL A 124 12.97 8.32 17.86
N PHE A 125 14.23 8.76 17.89
CA PHE A 125 14.58 10.16 17.59
C PHE A 125 14.55 10.51 16.10
N SER A 126 14.67 9.52 15.22
CA SER A 126 14.71 9.70 13.76
C SER A 126 13.34 9.52 13.08
N VAL A 127 12.37 8.95 13.80
CA VAL A 127 11.09 8.55 13.22
C VAL A 127 10.12 9.73 13.05
N GLY A 128 10.22 10.77 13.85
CA GLY A 128 9.28 11.89 13.90
C GLY A 128 9.03 12.56 12.54
N PRO A 129 10.09 13.02 11.83
CA PRO A 129 9.92 13.63 10.51
C PRO A 129 9.31 12.69 9.48
N ILE A 130 9.66 11.38 9.51
CA ILE A 130 9.14 10.37 8.58
C ILE A 130 7.64 10.18 8.81
N VAL A 131 7.21 10.01 10.06
CA VAL A 131 5.80 9.82 10.42
C VAL A 131 4.97 11.08 10.12
N LYS A 132 5.56 12.28 10.29
CA LYS A 132 4.93 13.51 9.85
C LYS A 132 4.71 13.51 8.33
N GLN A 133 5.71 13.11 7.55
CA GLN A 133 5.57 13.02 6.09
C GLN A 133 4.49 11.99 5.69
N VAL A 134 4.40 10.84 6.37
CA VAL A 134 3.32 9.86 6.13
C VAL A 134 1.94 10.51 6.32
N LYS A 135 1.76 11.29 7.38
CA LYS A 135 0.50 12.01 7.63
C LYS A 135 0.20 13.01 6.52
N ASP A 136 1.17 13.89 6.21
CA ASP A 136 1.01 14.95 5.21
C ASP A 136 0.70 14.35 3.81
N ASP A 137 1.33 13.23 3.46
CA ASP A 137 1.11 12.51 2.20
C ASP A 137 -0.29 11.87 2.16
N CYS A 138 -0.73 11.23 3.23
CA CYS A 138 -2.08 10.66 3.29
C CYS A 138 -3.15 11.75 3.18
N GLU A 139 -2.98 12.89 3.87
CA GLU A 139 -3.89 14.02 3.80
C GLU A 139 -3.93 14.62 2.39
N SER A 140 -2.77 14.74 1.72
CA SER A 140 -2.68 15.17 0.32
C SER A 140 -3.38 14.19 -0.63
N ALA A 141 -3.15 12.89 -0.45
CA ALA A 141 -3.79 11.85 -1.25
C ALA A 141 -5.32 11.88 -1.11
N ILE A 142 -5.83 12.03 0.12
CA ILE A 142 -7.27 12.14 0.41
C ILE A 142 -7.87 13.42 -0.17
N ALA A 143 -7.15 14.53 -0.11
CA ALA A 143 -7.61 15.81 -0.69
C ALA A 143 -7.73 15.74 -2.23
N LEU A 144 -6.84 14.98 -2.88
CA LEU A 144 -6.84 14.75 -4.33
C LEU A 144 -7.89 13.70 -4.76
N ASP A 145 -8.11 12.67 -3.94
CA ASP A 145 -9.12 11.62 -4.18
C ASP A 145 -9.73 11.14 -2.86
N GLN A 146 -10.96 11.59 -2.58
CA GLN A 146 -11.72 11.21 -1.39
C GLN A 146 -12.17 9.74 -1.37
N ASN A 147 -11.98 8.99 -2.46
CA ASN A 147 -12.27 7.58 -2.56
C ASN A 147 -11.00 6.70 -2.43
N ASN A 148 -9.85 7.28 -2.11
CA ASN A 148 -8.61 6.54 -1.93
C ASN A 148 -8.62 5.77 -0.59
N ALA A 149 -9.12 4.54 -0.62
CA ALA A 149 -9.23 3.68 0.55
C ALA A 149 -7.87 3.41 1.23
N ILE A 150 -6.81 3.25 0.44
CA ILE A 150 -5.47 2.96 0.94
C ILE A 150 -4.93 4.14 1.76
N ALA A 151 -5.13 5.38 1.30
CA ALA A 151 -4.67 6.57 2.02
C ALA A 151 -5.37 6.70 3.40
N TYR A 152 -6.68 6.46 3.48
CA TYR A 152 -7.39 6.38 4.76
C TYR A 152 -6.86 5.27 5.65
N TYR A 153 -6.63 4.08 5.09
CA TYR A 153 -6.08 2.96 5.84
C TYR A 153 -4.70 3.27 6.44
N ILE A 154 -3.76 3.81 5.64
CA ILE A 154 -2.41 4.16 6.12
C ILE A 154 -2.46 5.25 7.19
N LEU A 155 -3.34 6.24 7.06
CA LEU A 155 -3.53 7.27 8.08
C LEU A 155 -4.08 6.65 9.37
N GLY A 156 -5.09 5.78 9.29
CA GLY A 156 -5.62 5.02 10.42
C GLY A 156 -4.55 4.18 11.12
N ARG A 157 -3.76 3.44 10.33
CA ARG A 157 -2.65 2.63 10.85
C ARG A 157 -1.58 3.48 11.57
N THR A 158 -1.30 4.66 11.03
CA THR A 158 -0.35 5.59 11.67
C THR A 158 -0.88 6.08 13.01
N HIS A 159 -2.17 6.46 13.11
CA HIS A 159 -2.83 6.80 14.37
C HIS A 159 -2.79 5.64 15.37
N ALA A 160 -3.14 4.43 14.94
CA ALA A 160 -3.15 3.23 15.78
C ALA A 160 -1.75 2.90 16.34
N LYS A 161 -0.72 2.97 15.49
CA LYS A 161 0.68 2.74 15.90
C LYS A 161 1.18 3.79 16.89
N LEU A 162 0.86 5.04 16.66
CA LEU A 162 1.19 6.10 17.62
C LEU A 162 0.47 5.89 18.96
N ALA A 163 -0.78 5.48 18.94
CA ALA A 163 -1.58 5.23 20.15
C ALA A 163 -1.06 4.04 21.00
N GLU A 164 -0.17 3.18 20.48
CA GLU A 164 0.50 2.12 21.26
C GLU A 164 1.46 2.66 22.34
N LYS A 165 1.90 3.90 22.20
CA LYS A 165 2.83 4.53 23.12
C LYS A 165 2.13 5.65 23.90
N PRO A 166 2.39 5.82 25.21
CA PRO A 166 1.84 6.93 25.98
C PRO A 166 2.16 8.30 25.36
N LYS A 167 1.19 9.21 25.39
CA LYS A 167 1.28 10.53 24.75
C LYS A 167 2.49 11.33 25.21
N MET A 168 2.89 11.19 26.47
CA MET A 168 4.04 11.88 27.06
C MET A 168 5.38 11.55 26.36
N PHE A 169 5.53 10.32 25.83
CA PHE A 169 6.74 9.93 25.09
C PHE A 169 6.72 10.38 23.64
N ARG A 170 5.55 10.66 23.08
CA ARG A 170 5.37 11.10 21.70
C ARG A 170 5.37 12.62 21.54
N TRP A 171 5.03 13.33 22.61
CA TRP A 171 4.93 14.79 22.59
C TRP A 171 6.24 15.49 22.17
N PRO A 172 7.43 15.13 22.71
CA PRO A 172 8.69 15.76 22.30
C PRO A 172 9.07 15.52 20.84
N LEU A 173 8.48 14.50 20.21
CA LEU A 173 8.71 14.13 18.81
C LEU A 173 7.70 14.78 17.86
N GLY A 174 6.75 15.60 18.35
CA GLY A 174 5.66 16.14 17.57
C GLY A 174 4.61 15.11 17.14
N LEU A 175 4.57 13.94 17.80
CA LEU A 175 3.72 12.80 17.44
C LEU A 175 2.54 12.58 18.41
N ALA A 176 2.22 13.57 19.22
CA ALA A 176 1.15 13.49 20.21
C ALA A 176 -0.28 13.47 19.60
N TRP A 177 -0.40 13.75 18.31
CA TRP A 177 -1.67 13.80 17.58
C TRP A 177 -2.30 12.43 17.33
N GLY A 178 -1.52 11.35 17.24
CA GLY A 178 -2.06 10.02 17.00
C GLY A 178 -2.91 9.53 18.18
N ASN A 179 -4.07 8.95 17.90
CA ASN A 179 -5.01 8.41 18.88
C ASN A 179 -5.84 7.27 18.29
N LEU A 180 -6.48 6.47 19.13
CA LEU A 180 -7.22 5.29 18.72
C LEU A 180 -8.56 5.63 18.06
N ASP A 181 -9.24 6.68 18.52
CA ASP A 181 -10.54 7.11 17.97
C ASP A 181 -10.42 7.50 16.49
N ASP A 182 -9.39 8.31 16.17
CA ASP A 182 -9.11 8.68 14.79
C ASP A 182 -8.66 7.46 13.95
N ALA A 183 -7.90 6.52 14.54
CA ALA A 183 -7.55 5.27 13.86
C ALA A 183 -8.81 4.49 13.44
N ILE A 184 -9.74 4.29 14.37
CA ILE A 184 -11.03 3.61 14.11
C ILE A 184 -11.82 4.36 13.03
N LYS A 185 -11.92 5.68 13.13
CA LYS A 185 -12.61 6.52 12.14
C LYS A 185 -12.04 6.32 10.73
N PHE A 186 -10.73 6.36 10.58
CA PHE A 186 -10.06 6.21 9.28
C PHE A 186 -10.14 4.77 8.76
N TYR A 187 -9.98 3.76 9.60
CA TYR A 187 -10.18 2.36 9.21
C TYR A 187 -11.63 2.10 8.76
N ARG A 188 -12.63 2.61 9.48
CA ARG A 188 -14.03 2.52 9.05
C ARG A 188 -14.25 3.13 7.67
N LYS A 189 -13.63 4.30 7.40
CA LYS A 189 -13.71 4.93 6.08
C LYS A 189 -13.05 4.06 5.01
N ALA A 190 -11.88 3.48 5.27
CA ALA A 190 -11.20 2.57 4.35
C ALA A 190 -12.07 1.33 4.04
N VAL A 191 -12.63 0.68 5.07
CA VAL A 191 -13.54 -0.46 4.91
C VAL A 191 -14.80 -0.07 4.13
N SER A 192 -15.36 1.13 4.35
CA SER A 192 -16.53 1.60 3.60
C SER A 192 -16.26 1.81 2.10
N LEU A 193 -15.02 2.16 1.74
CA LEU A 193 -14.59 2.38 0.35
C LEU A 193 -14.16 1.09 -0.33
N ASP A 194 -13.50 0.18 0.38
CA ASP A 194 -13.12 -1.15 -0.12
C ASP A 194 -13.45 -2.22 0.94
N PRO A 195 -14.69 -2.72 0.98
CA PRO A 195 -15.14 -3.67 2.01
C PRO A 195 -14.55 -5.08 1.87
N ASN A 196 -13.91 -5.37 0.74
CA ASN A 196 -13.34 -6.67 0.43
C ASN A 196 -11.80 -6.70 0.55
N PHE A 197 -11.24 -5.89 1.45
CA PHE A 197 -9.82 -5.92 1.76
C PHE A 197 -9.61 -6.48 3.18
N VAL A 198 -9.02 -7.68 3.27
CA VAL A 198 -8.86 -8.44 4.53
C VAL A 198 -8.13 -7.62 5.59
N MET A 199 -7.00 -7.00 5.22
CA MET A 199 -6.17 -6.23 6.13
C MET A 199 -6.91 -5.03 6.75
N PHE A 200 -7.78 -4.34 5.97
CA PHE A 200 -8.54 -3.19 6.49
C PHE A 200 -9.49 -3.61 7.62
N ARG A 201 -10.23 -4.72 7.42
CA ARG A 201 -11.15 -5.25 8.43
C ARG A 201 -10.43 -5.81 9.64
N LEU A 202 -9.34 -6.52 9.43
CA LEU A 202 -8.57 -7.09 10.53
C LEU A 202 -7.98 -5.98 11.44
N ASP A 203 -7.40 -4.93 10.84
CA ASP A 203 -6.84 -3.84 11.63
C ASP A 203 -7.94 -2.98 12.28
N LEU A 204 -9.12 -2.84 11.66
CA LEU A 204 -10.29 -2.23 12.30
C LEU A 204 -10.76 -3.06 13.49
N ALA A 205 -10.85 -4.39 13.34
CA ALA A 205 -11.24 -5.28 14.43
C ALA A 205 -10.26 -5.22 15.61
N LYS A 206 -8.95 -5.21 15.32
CA LYS A 206 -7.91 -5.01 16.36
C LYS A 206 -8.05 -3.66 17.06
N ALA A 207 -8.38 -2.61 16.31
CA ALA A 207 -8.59 -1.28 16.89
C ALA A 207 -9.83 -1.25 17.79
N TYR A 208 -10.94 -1.86 17.39
CA TYR A 208 -12.15 -2.01 18.21
C TYR A 208 -11.88 -2.81 19.50
N SER A 209 -11.17 -3.95 19.39
CA SER A 209 -10.82 -4.75 20.58
C SER A 209 -9.94 -3.98 21.57
N ARG A 210 -9.05 -3.10 21.08
CA ARG A 210 -8.23 -2.21 21.93
C ARG A 210 -9.02 -1.09 22.56
N ASP A 211 -10.20 -0.79 22.05
CA ASP A 211 -11.14 0.24 22.54
C ASP A 211 -12.27 -0.37 23.37
N ASP A 212 -12.10 -1.62 23.80
CA ASP A 212 -13.08 -2.42 24.54
C ASP A 212 -14.45 -2.59 23.81
N GLU A 213 -14.47 -2.39 22.48
CA GLU A 213 -15.64 -2.56 21.62
C GLU A 213 -15.67 -3.97 20.97
N ASP A 214 -15.53 -5.02 21.79
CA ASP A 214 -15.36 -6.40 21.34
C ASP A 214 -16.47 -6.90 20.42
N GLN A 215 -17.71 -6.44 20.62
CA GLN A 215 -18.83 -6.87 19.76
C GLN A 215 -18.60 -6.35 18.31
N LYS A 216 -18.17 -5.12 18.13
CA LYS A 216 -17.84 -4.56 16.80
C LYS A 216 -16.64 -5.27 16.19
N ALA A 217 -15.62 -5.60 17.01
CA ALA A 217 -14.48 -6.39 16.58
C ALA A 217 -14.94 -7.75 16.03
N LYS A 218 -15.80 -8.47 16.76
CA LYS A 218 -16.35 -9.77 16.33
C LYS A 218 -17.15 -9.66 15.02
N GLU A 219 -17.91 -8.58 14.81
CA GLU A 219 -18.65 -8.33 13.58
C GLU A 219 -17.72 -8.23 12.37
N GLU A 220 -16.65 -7.45 12.46
CA GLU A 220 -15.66 -7.34 11.37
C GLU A 220 -14.94 -8.67 11.10
N LEU A 221 -14.54 -9.38 12.17
CA LEU A 221 -13.81 -10.66 12.05
C LEU A 221 -14.63 -11.76 11.39
N ARG A 222 -15.96 -11.80 11.61
CA ARG A 222 -16.86 -12.82 11.02
C ARG A 222 -16.98 -12.68 9.49
N VAL A 223 -16.77 -11.50 8.94
CA VAL A 223 -16.85 -11.26 7.49
C VAL A 223 -15.61 -11.75 6.77
N ILE A 224 -14.42 -11.67 7.42
CA ILE A 224 -13.10 -11.90 6.81
C ILE A 224 -12.98 -13.26 6.09
N PRO A 225 -13.45 -14.42 6.62
CA PRO A 225 -13.31 -15.71 5.93
C PRO A 225 -13.97 -15.76 4.54
N SER A 226 -15.02 -14.98 4.30
CA SER A 226 -15.76 -14.94 3.03
C SER A 226 -15.14 -14.03 1.97
N ILE A 227 -14.15 -13.21 2.34
CA ILE A 227 -13.51 -12.27 1.41
C ILE A 227 -12.61 -13.07 0.43
N PRO A 228 -12.70 -12.83 -0.89
CA PRO A 228 -11.77 -13.41 -1.85
C PRO A 228 -10.32 -13.00 -1.60
N VAL A 229 -9.37 -13.88 -1.88
CA VAL A 229 -7.94 -13.57 -1.80
C VAL A 229 -7.57 -12.57 -2.88
N ARG A 230 -7.02 -11.43 -2.49
CA ARG A 230 -6.59 -10.31 -3.37
C ARG A 230 -5.17 -9.85 -3.07
N ASP A 231 -4.63 -10.25 -1.92
CA ASP A 231 -3.27 -9.94 -1.48
C ASP A 231 -2.53 -11.24 -1.10
N GLN A 232 -1.23 -11.22 -1.24
CA GLN A 232 -0.37 -12.37 -0.96
C GLN A 232 -0.44 -12.80 0.51
N ASP A 233 -0.74 -11.87 1.41
CA ASP A 233 -0.83 -12.11 2.86
C ASP A 233 -2.25 -12.49 3.33
N ASP A 234 -3.27 -12.43 2.47
CA ASP A 234 -4.67 -12.60 2.88
C ASP A 234 -4.94 -13.93 3.59
N ASP A 235 -4.34 -15.04 3.14
CA ASP A 235 -4.55 -16.33 3.80
C ASP A 235 -3.99 -16.33 5.22
N SER A 236 -2.82 -15.73 5.45
CA SER A 236 -2.22 -15.60 6.78
C SER A 236 -3.03 -14.67 7.68
N LEU A 237 -3.54 -13.56 7.12
CA LEU A 237 -4.39 -12.61 7.84
C LEU A 237 -5.76 -13.21 8.20
N LYS A 238 -6.33 -14.08 7.36
CA LYS A 238 -7.55 -14.82 7.69
C LYS A 238 -7.34 -15.79 8.86
N VAL A 239 -6.19 -16.46 8.92
CA VAL A 239 -5.83 -17.30 10.08
C VAL A 239 -5.69 -16.45 11.35
N GLU A 240 -5.05 -15.29 11.26
CA GLU A 240 -4.92 -14.36 12.39
C GLU A 240 -6.29 -13.86 12.85
N ALA A 241 -7.18 -13.48 11.93
CA ALA A 241 -8.54 -13.06 12.23
C ALA A 241 -9.34 -14.14 12.98
N GLY A 242 -9.20 -15.41 12.55
CA GLY A 242 -9.83 -16.55 13.22
C GLY A 242 -9.35 -16.76 14.65
N LYS A 243 -8.04 -16.59 14.90
CA LYS A 243 -7.46 -16.66 16.24
C LYS A 243 -8.01 -15.55 17.15
N LEU A 244 -7.98 -14.31 16.67
CA LEU A 244 -8.51 -13.18 17.43
C LEU A 244 -10.02 -13.36 17.75
N LEU A 245 -10.83 -13.82 16.78
CA LEU A 245 -12.24 -14.10 17.01
C LEU A 245 -12.45 -15.19 18.09
N ALA A 246 -11.61 -16.23 18.06
CA ALA A 246 -11.67 -17.30 19.08
C ALA A 246 -11.27 -16.80 20.47
N GLU A 247 -10.31 -15.89 20.58
CA GLU A 247 -9.90 -15.26 21.83
C GLU A 247 -11.02 -14.38 22.39
N LEU A 248 -11.60 -13.51 21.58
CA LEU A 248 -12.72 -12.63 21.99
C LEU A 248 -13.98 -13.40 22.40
N ASN A 249 -14.19 -14.62 21.93
CA ASN A 249 -15.35 -15.44 22.32
C ASN A 249 -15.16 -16.17 23.67
N LYS A 250 -13.96 -16.13 24.28
CA LYS A 250 -13.69 -16.75 25.58
C LYS A 250 -13.88 -15.79 26.77
N GLY A 251 -13.78 -14.50 26.51
CA GLY A 251 -14.06 -13.43 27.48
C GLY A 251 -15.48 -12.96 27.37
#